data_c93018e4ba0f666a46d6c34268b8f9b1
#
_entry.id   c93018e4ba0f666a46d6c34268b8f9b1
#
_cell.length_a   1.000
_cell.length_b   1.000
_cell.length_c   1.000
_cell.angle_alpha   90.00
_cell.angle_beta   90.00
_cell.angle_gamma   90.00
#
_symmetry.space_group_name_H-M   'P 1'
#
loop_
_entity.id
_entity.type
_entity.pdbx_description
1 polymer ?
#
loop_
_entity_poly.entity_id
_entity_poly.type
_entity_poly.pdbx_seq_one_letter_code
_entity_poly.pdbx_strand_id
1 'polypeptide(L)'
;MTPQPNVPILPEIVRQHAEMAAFLWTVYDHHLLHPEENPDMDAERLERLMERLEAHLDGLRVAGEDGKRIAGERYDAYPEAGELFVVRMLEAKAAIPVRQLDLDLTRRYIAENLPERN
;
A
#
# COMPACT_ATOMS: atom_id res chain seq x y z
N MET A 1 38.40 -1.88 -0.95
CA MET A 1 37.20 -1.53 -0.24
C MET A 1 36.03 -2.31 -0.77
N THR A 2 35.36 -2.93 0.09
CA THR A 2 34.23 -3.71 -0.35
C THR A 2 33.02 -2.84 -0.32
N PRO A 3 32.37 -2.64 -1.43
CA PRO A 3 31.09 -2.01 -1.36
C PRO A 3 30.20 -2.86 -0.48
N GLN A 4 29.39 -2.18 0.21
CA GLN A 4 28.28 -2.77 0.86
C GLN A 4 27.74 -3.88 -0.04
N PRO A 5 27.68 -5.12 0.42
CA PRO A 5 27.00 -6.10 -0.39
C PRO A 5 25.59 -5.61 -0.59
N ASN A 6 25.31 -5.20 -1.76
CA ASN A 6 23.96 -4.87 -2.11
C ASN A 6 23.15 -6.14 -1.97
N VAL A 7 22.27 -6.15 -1.00
CA VAL A 7 21.25 -7.17 -0.99
C VAL A 7 20.56 -7.03 -2.35
N PRO A 8 20.62 -8.04 -3.21
CA PRO A 8 19.99 -7.91 -4.52
C PRO A 8 18.51 -7.65 -4.32
N ILE A 9 18.05 -6.56 -4.86
CA ILE A 9 16.63 -6.30 -4.89
C ILE A 9 16.06 -7.16 -6.00
N LEU A 10 15.17 -8.07 -5.63
CA LEU A 10 14.49 -8.91 -6.60
C LEU A 10 13.24 -8.16 -7.05
N PRO A 11 13.22 -7.62 -8.29
CA PRO A 11 12.11 -6.80 -8.75
C PRO A 11 10.75 -7.49 -8.64
N GLU A 12 10.73 -8.80 -8.83
CA GLU A 12 9.49 -9.57 -8.74
C GLU A 12 8.93 -9.58 -7.33
N ILE A 13 9.80 -9.67 -6.31
CA ILE A 13 9.38 -9.63 -4.91
C ILE A 13 8.84 -8.24 -4.58
N VAL A 14 9.52 -7.20 -5.05
CA VAL A 14 9.09 -5.82 -4.81
C VAL A 14 7.74 -5.56 -5.49
N ARG A 15 7.54 -6.07 -6.72
CA ARG A 15 6.25 -5.97 -7.40
C ARG A 15 5.16 -6.66 -6.61
N GLN A 16 5.43 -7.84 -6.05
CA GLN A 16 4.46 -8.55 -5.22
C GLN A 16 4.08 -7.72 -4.00
N HIS A 17 5.04 -7.04 -3.36
CA HIS A 17 4.72 -6.15 -2.25
C HIS A 17 3.79 -5.02 -2.69
N ALA A 18 4.04 -4.43 -3.86
CA ALA A 18 3.21 -3.34 -4.37
C ALA A 18 1.78 -3.83 -4.66
N GLU A 19 1.66 -4.98 -5.33
CA GLU A 19 0.37 -5.56 -5.67
C GLU A 19 -0.42 -5.95 -4.42
N MET A 20 0.24 -6.60 -3.46
CA MET A 20 -0.42 -7.03 -2.24
C MET A 20 -0.81 -5.86 -1.36
N ALA A 21 0.05 -4.85 -1.24
CA ALA A 21 -0.29 -3.66 -0.46
C ALA A 21 -1.52 -2.96 -1.03
N ALA A 22 -1.59 -2.80 -2.35
CA ALA A 22 -2.74 -2.20 -3.01
C ALA A 22 -4.02 -3.01 -2.77
N PHE A 23 -3.94 -4.32 -2.93
CA PHE A 23 -5.08 -5.20 -2.71
C PHE A 23 -5.54 -5.17 -1.25
N LEU A 24 -4.61 -5.29 -0.32
CA LEU A 24 -4.95 -5.35 1.11
C LEU A 24 -5.53 -4.03 1.60
N TRP A 25 -5.03 -2.89 1.10
CA TRP A 25 -5.64 -1.61 1.41
C TRP A 25 -7.10 -1.57 0.92
N THR A 26 -7.35 -2.02 -0.29
CA THR A 26 -8.69 -2.03 -0.86
C THR A 26 -9.64 -2.85 -0.01
N VAL A 27 -9.21 -4.04 0.42
CA VAL A 27 -10.01 -4.91 1.28
C VAL A 27 -10.24 -4.27 2.66
N TYR A 28 -9.19 -3.74 3.25
CA TYR A 28 -9.24 -3.12 4.57
C TYR A 28 -10.21 -1.93 4.57
N ASP A 29 -10.05 -1.02 3.62
CA ASP A 29 -10.88 0.18 3.53
C ASP A 29 -12.34 -0.17 3.23
N HIS A 30 -12.56 -1.11 2.32
CA HIS A 30 -13.91 -1.55 2.01
C HIS A 30 -14.61 -2.12 3.24
N HIS A 31 -13.89 -2.94 4.02
CA HIS A 31 -14.47 -3.50 5.24
C HIS A 31 -14.82 -2.42 6.25
N LEU A 32 -13.96 -1.40 6.42
CA LEU A 32 -14.25 -0.32 7.35
C LEU A 32 -15.50 0.47 6.96
N LEU A 33 -15.74 0.60 5.66
CA LEU A 33 -16.92 1.32 5.15
C LEU A 33 -18.18 0.45 5.12
N HIS A 34 -18.03 -0.86 4.97
CA HIS A 34 -19.13 -1.80 4.80
C HIS A 34 -18.94 -3.04 5.67
N PRO A 35 -18.87 -2.88 7.01
CA PRO A 35 -18.57 -4.02 7.89
C PRO A 35 -19.61 -5.12 7.83
N GLU A 36 -20.83 -4.80 7.45
CA GLU A 36 -21.95 -5.75 7.37
C GLU A 36 -21.80 -6.74 6.21
N GLU A 37 -20.99 -6.42 5.21
CA GLU A 37 -20.81 -7.29 4.03
C GLU A 37 -19.96 -8.51 4.33
N ASN A 38 -19.17 -8.47 5.40
CA ASN A 38 -18.33 -9.59 5.79
C ASN A 38 -18.34 -9.75 7.30
N PRO A 39 -19.41 -10.37 7.85
CA PRO A 39 -19.56 -10.51 9.30
C PRO A 39 -18.50 -11.41 9.94
N ASP A 40 -17.81 -12.23 9.14
CA ASP A 40 -16.73 -13.08 9.64
C ASP A 40 -15.42 -12.33 9.87
N MET A 41 -15.31 -11.11 9.34
CA MET A 41 -14.15 -10.26 9.55
C MET A 41 -14.23 -9.61 10.93
N ASP A 42 -13.81 -10.35 11.96
CA ASP A 42 -13.80 -9.82 13.33
C ASP A 42 -12.60 -8.89 13.56
N ALA A 43 -12.52 -8.31 14.76
CA ALA A 43 -11.46 -7.37 15.09
C ALA A 43 -10.06 -8.01 14.98
N GLU A 44 -9.94 -9.28 15.34
CA GLU A 44 -8.66 -9.98 15.27
C GLU A 44 -8.21 -10.19 13.82
N ARG A 45 -9.13 -10.59 12.95
CA ARG A 45 -8.83 -10.78 11.53
C ARG A 45 -8.50 -9.46 10.85
N LEU A 46 -9.23 -8.41 11.21
CA LEU A 46 -8.97 -7.08 10.68
C LEU A 46 -7.58 -6.58 11.11
N GLU A 47 -7.19 -6.82 12.34
CA GLU A 47 -5.86 -6.48 12.84
C GLU A 47 -4.77 -7.21 12.06
N ARG A 48 -4.94 -8.50 11.80
CA ARG A 48 -3.98 -9.27 10.99
C ARG A 48 -3.90 -8.76 9.56
N LEU A 49 -5.02 -8.37 9.00
CA LEU A 49 -5.06 -7.78 7.65
C LEU A 49 -4.23 -6.50 7.62
N MET A 50 -4.40 -5.64 8.60
CA MET A 50 -3.66 -4.39 8.72
C MET A 50 -2.17 -4.65 8.93
N GLU A 51 -1.82 -5.65 9.73
CA GLU A 51 -0.41 -6.02 9.93
C GLU A 51 0.23 -6.52 8.64
N ARG A 52 -0.50 -7.29 7.84
CA ARG A 52 -0.01 -7.76 6.54
C ARG A 52 0.18 -6.60 5.57
N LEU A 53 -0.77 -5.67 5.54
CA LEU A 53 -0.66 -4.46 4.74
C LEU A 53 0.61 -3.69 5.12
N GLU A 54 0.81 -3.48 6.41
CA GLU A 54 1.98 -2.77 6.93
C GLU A 54 3.28 -3.47 6.53
N ALA A 55 3.31 -4.81 6.61
CA ALA A 55 4.49 -5.58 6.24
C ALA A 55 4.85 -5.41 4.75
N HIS A 56 3.85 -5.40 3.87
CA HIS A 56 4.11 -5.19 2.45
C HIS A 56 4.57 -3.77 2.16
N LEU A 57 4.02 -2.77 2.84
CA LEU A 57 4.49 -1.39 2.73
C LEU A 57 5.94 -1.26 3.20
N ASP A 58 6.28 -1.94 4.29
CA ASP A 58 7.66 -1.95 4.79
C ASP A 58 8.62 -2.60 3.80
N GLY A 59 8.19 -3.66 3.14
CA GLY A 59 8.98 -4.28 2.08
C GLY A 59 9.33 -3.29 0.96
N LEU A 60 8.35 -2.47 0.58
CA LEU A 60 8.56 -1.41 -0.42
C LEU A 60 9.50 -0.33 0.09
N ARG A 61 9.37 0.07 1.35
CA ARG A 61 10.23 1.09 1.96
C ARG A 61 11.67 0.62 2.03
N VAL A 62 11.88 -0.64 2.38
CA VAL A 62 13.22 -1.24 2.44
C VAL A 62 13.86 -1.25 1.05
N ALA A 63 13.08 -1.42 0.00
CA ALA A 63 13.57 -1.38 -1.36
C ALA A 63 13.94 0.04 -1.83
N GLY A 64 13.61 1.07 -1.05
CA GLY A 64 14.04 2.45 -1.31
C GLY A 64 13.52 3.00 -2.63
N GLU A 65 14.40 3.58 -3.43
CA GLU A 65 13.99 4.17 -4.71
C GLU A 65 13.41 3.15 -5.68
N ASP A 66 13.88 1.91 -5.64
CA ASP A 66 13.29 0.85 -6.46
C ASP A 66 11.87 0.54 -6.04
N GLY A 67 11.59 0.58 -4.73
CA GLY A 67 10.24 0.40 -4.23
C GLY A 67 9.29 1.49 -4.74
N LYS A 68 9.72 2.73 -4.68
CA LYS A 68 8.93 3.87 -5.18
C LYS A 68 8.71 3.75 -6.69
N ARG A 69 9.75 3.42 -7.42
CA ARG A 69 9.67 3.29 -8.88
C ARG A 69 8.70 2.18 -9.27
N ILE A 70 8.82 1.02 -8.64
CA ILE A 70 7.98 -0.14 -8.96
C ILE A 70 6.52 0.14 -8.58
N ALA A 71 6.28 0.77 -7.43
CA ALA A 71 4.93 1.16 -7.04
C ALA A 71 4.33 2.16 -8.03
N GLY A 72 5.14 3.13 -8.49
CA GLY A 72 4.71 4.08 -9.50
C GLY A 72 4.38 3.44 -10.83
N GLU A 73 5.19 2.49 -11.29
CA GLU A 73 4.93 1.72 -12.50
C GLU A 73 3.65 0.91 -12.38
N ARG A 74 3.41 0.33 -11.20
CA ARG A 74 2.16 -0.39 -10.96
C ARG A 74 0.95 0.53 -11.05
N TYR A 75 1.04 1.73 -10.45
CA TYR A 75 -0.05 2.70 -10.53
C TYR A 75 -0.27 3.17 -11.97
N ASP A 76 0.81 3.40 -12.73
CA ASP A 76 0.68 3.80 -14.14
C ASP A 76 -0.06 2.74 -14.96
N ALA A 77 0.20 1.47 -14.69
CA ALA A 77 -0.46 0.37 -15.37
C ALA A 77 -1.90 0.15 -14.89
N TYR A 78 -2.15 0.39 -13.61
CA TYR A 78 -3.45 0.17 -12.96
C TYR A 78 -3.77 1.36 -12.06
N PRO A 79 -4.32 2.46 -12.61
CA PRO A 79 -4.57 3.68 -11.83
C PRO A 79 -5.82 3.54 -10.96
N GLU A 80 -5.71 2.72 -9.95
CA GLU A 80 -6.78 2.39 -9.02
C GLU A 80 -6.47 2.95 -7.62
N ALA A 81 -7.49 2.97 -6.77
CA ALA A 81 -7.39 3.54 -5.43
C ALA A 81 -6.28 2.90 -4.58
N GLY A 82 -6.19 1.56 -4.60
CA GLY A 82 -5.18 0.85 -3.82
C GLY A 82 -3.76 1.19 -4.27
N GLU A 83 -3.54 1.23 -5.57
CA GLU A 83 -2.23 1.58 -6.12
C GLU A 83 -1.85 3.01 -5.79
N LEU A 84 -2.80 3.94 -5.86
CA LEU A 84 -2.54 5.33 -5.49
C LEU A 84 -2.23 5.46 -3.99
N PHE A 85 -2.95 4.70 -3.16
CA PHE A 85 -2.66 4.64 -1.73
C PHE A 85 -1.20 4.25 -1.48
N VAL A 86 -0.72 3.20 -2.15
CA VAL A 86 0.65 2.72 -1.98
C VAL A 86 1.66 3.81 -2.36
N VAL A 87 1.47 4.43 -3.52
CA VAL A 87 2.34 5.52 -3.97
C VAL A 87 2.36 6.65 -2.95
N ARG A 88 1.19 7.04 -2.46
CA ARG A 88 1.05 8.10 -1.45
C ARG A 88 1.82 7.78 -0.19
N MET A 89 1.71 6.54 0.29
CA MET A 89 2.42 6.11 1.51
C MET A 89 3.93 6.15 1.35
N LEU A 90 4.42 5.84 0.15
CA LEU A 90 5.87 5.84 -0.10
C LEU A 90 6.43 7.25 -0.34
N GLU A 91 5.60 8.21 -0.70
CA GLU A 91 6.02 9.61 -0.87
C GLU A 91 6.23 10.32 0.47
N ALA A 92 5.67 9.82 1.54
CA ALA A 92 5.80 10.45 2.85
C ALA A 92 7.27 10.49 3.29
N LYS A 93 7.71 11.63 3.82
CA LYS A 93 9.09 11.79 4.26
C LYS A 93 9.46 10.85 5.40
N ALA A 94 8.51 10.52 6.25
CA ALA A 94 8.67 9.54 7.30
C ALA A 94 7.58 8.49 7.16
N ALA A 95 7.90 7.24 7.47
CA ALA A 95 6.91 6.16 7.40
C ALA A 95 5.78 6.43 8.40
N ILE A 96 4.56 6.42 7.89
CA ILE A 96 3.37 6.62 8.72
C ILE A 96 2.70 5.25 8.84
N PRO A 97 2.57 4.72 10.07
CA PRO A 97 1.85 3.45 10.26
C PRO A 97 0.40 3.59 9.81
N VAL A 98 -0.11 2.54 9.17
CA VAL A 98 -1.49 2.56 8.66
C VAL A 98 -2.49 2.85 9.78
N ARG A 99 -2.26 2.29 10.98
CA ARG A 99 -3.17 2.52 12.10
C ARG A 99 -3.21 3.97 12.59
N GLN A 100 -2.23 4.79 12.20
CA GLN A 100 -2.16 6.20 12.59
C GLN A 100 -2.67 7.14 11.51
N LEU A 101 -3.14 6.60 10.37
CA LEU A 101 -3.63 7.43 9.27
C LEU A 101 -4.96 8.08 9.62
N ASP A 102 -5.10 9.33 9.16
CA ASP A 102 -6.41 9.94 9.06
C ASP A 102 -7.08 9.37 7.81
N LEU A 103 -7.99 8.42 8.02
CA LEU A 103 -8.61 7.69 6.91
C LEU A 103 -9.49 8.57 6.05
N ASP A 104 -10.20 9.52 6.64
CA ASP A 104 -11.04 10.43 5.87
C ASP A 104 -10.20 11.30 4.95
N LEU A 105 -9.08 11.82 5.46
CA LEU A 105 -8.16 12.63 4.66
C LEU A 105 -7.52 11.78 3.56
N THR A 106 -7.14 10.55 3.88
CA THR A 106 -6.55 9.61 2.90
C THR A 106 -7.55 9.31 1.79
N ARG A 107 -8.79 9.00 2.13
CA ARG A 107 -9.83 8.72 1.14
C ARG A 107 -10.10 9.93 0.26
N ARG A 108 -10.12 11.12 0.85
CA ARG A 108 -10.32 12.35 0.09
C ARG A 108 -9.20 12.58 -0.91
N TYR A 109 -7.94 12.41 -0.47
CA TYR A 109 -6.80 12.54 -1.35
C TYR A 109 -6.92 11.58 -2.54
N ILE A 110 -7.26 10.32 -2.27
CA ILE A 110 -7.41 9.32 -3.32
C ILE A 110 -8.51 9.74 -4.30
N ALA A 111 -9.66 10.12 -3.79
CA ALA A 111 -10.80 10.52 -4.62
C ALA A 111 -10.47 11.71 -5.53
N GLU A 112 -9.71 12.68 -5.01
CA GLU A 112 -9.37 13.89 -5.74
C GLU A 112 -8.27 13.69 -6.77
N ASN A 113 -7.45 12.63 -6.60
CA ASN A 113 -6.27 12.44 -7.43
C ASN A 113 -6.34 11.23 -8.37
N LEU A 114 -7.40 10.43 -8.29
CA LEU A 114 -7.59 9.37 -9.28
C LEU A 114 -8.03 9.97 -10.61
N PRO A 115 -7.51 9.44 -11.74
CA PRO A 115 -7.99 9.89 -13.04
C PRO A 115 -9.45 9.54 -13.23
N GLU A 116 -10.17 10.41 -13.91
CA GLU A 116 -11.56 10.14 -14.27
C GLU A 116 -11.62 8.99 -15.26
N ARG A 117 -12.59 8.11 -15.04
CA ARG A 117 -12.86 7.04 -15.97
C ARG A 117 -13.99 7.48 -16.90
N ASN A 118 -13.71 7.37 -18.15
CA ASN A 118 -14.72 7.59 -19.18
C ASN A 118 -15.34 6.26 -19.59
#